data_92f8b809e62fd95a15613d7257de7e4b
#
_entry.id   92f8b809e62fd95a15613d7257de7e4b
#
_cell.length_a   1.000
_cell.length_b   1.000
_cell.length_c   1.000
_cell.angle_alpha   90.00
_cell.angle_beta   90.00
_cell.angle_gamma   90.00
#
_symmetry.space_group_name_H-M   'P 1'
#
loop_
_entity.id
_entity.type
_entity.pdbx_description
1 polymer ?
#
loop_
_entity_poly.entity_id
_entity_poly.type
_entity_poly.pdbx_seq_one_letter_code
_entity_poly.pdbx_strand_id
1 'polypeptide(L)'
;TFTAFQTFVNGTYKGRGFKFKAVLTSTDPAQNIHISELGYTATFQRRTEQSATAIASGSGVKNITFSSPFFTGTSALLGANSNLPSIGITATDNITSGDYFQVTNISSTGFSVHFKDSSNASINRNFNFSAVGFGKGV
;
A
#
# COMPACT_ATOMS: atom_id res chain seq x y z
N THR A 1 -12.10 11.87 -12.79
CA THR A 1 -12.15 13.32 -13.08
C THR A 1 -11.06 14.02 -12.28
N PHE A 2 -10.33 14.96 -12.89
CA PHE A 2 -9.38 15.81 -12.18
C PHE A 2 -10.12 17.02 -11.62
N THR A 3 -9.67 17.50 -10.45
CA THR A 3 -10.11 18.78 -9.91
C THR A 3 -9.53 19.94 -10.72
N ALA A 4 -10.02 21.17 -10.49
CA ALA A 4 -9.41 22.36 -11.07
C ALA A 4 -7.93 22.49 -10.65
N PHE A 5 -7.13 23.16 -11.48
CA PHE A 5 -5.76 23.48 -11.11
C PHE A 5 -5.72 24.44 -9.92
N GLN A 6 -4.83 24.17 -9.00
CA GLN A 6 -4.55 24.98 -7.83
C GLN A 6 -3.08 25.37 -7.82
N THR A 7 -2.73 26.43 -7.10
CA THR A 7 -1.34 26.80 -6.90
C THR A 7 -0.58 25.67 -6.23
N PHE A 8 0.52 25.26 -6.86
CA PHE A 8 1.37 24.22 -6.29
C PHE A 8 2.29 24.83 -5.24
N VAL A 9 2.21 24.31 -4.03
CA VAL A 9 3.11 24.62 -2.91
C VAL A 9 3.71 23.33 -2.38
N ASN A 10 4.86 23.40 -1.76
CA ASN A 10 5.44 22.21 -1.12
C ASN A 10 4.50 21.69 -0.03
N GLY A 11 4.17 20.42 -0.07
CA GLY A 11 3.24 19.82 0.88
C GLY A 11 2.90 18.38 0.56
N THR A 12 2.02 17.81 1.37
CA THR A 12 1.53 16.45 1.20
C THR A 12 0.22 16.46 0.41
N TYR A 13 0.21 15.76 -0.70
CA TYR A 13 -0.95 15.63 -1.57
C TYR A 13 -1.44 14.19 -1.63
N LYS A 14 -2.75 14.00 -1.61
CA LYS A 14 -3.40 12.69 -1.76
C LYS A 14 -4.14 12.62 -3.09
N GLY A 15 -3.81 11.64 -3.93
CA GLY A 15 -4.48 11.48 -5.22
C GLY A 15 -4.02 10.23 -5.96
N ARG A 16 -4.77 9.82 -6.98
CA ARG A 16 -4.40 8.72 -7.87
C ARG A 16 -3.54 9.16 -9.05
N GLY A 17 -3.56 10.44 -9.35
CA GLY A 17 -2.77 11.02 -10.43
C GLY A 17 -2.69 12.52 -10.27
N PHE A 18 -1.61 13.10 -10.74
CA PHE A 18 -1.33 14.51 -10.67
C PHE A 18 -1.04 15.03 -12.08
N LYS A 19 -1.53 16.23 -12.38
CA LYS A 19 -1.17 17.00 -13.56
C LYS A 19 -0.57 18.31 -13.12
N PHE A 20 0.57 18.64 -13.67
CA PHE A 20 1.23 19.91 -13.41
C PHE A 20 1.03 20.86 -14.60
N LYS A 21 0.85 22.13 -14.31
CA LYS A 21 0.73 23.20 -15.29
C LYS A 21 1.63 24.36 -14.85
N ALA A 22 2.54 24.78 -15.72
CA ALA A 22 3.25 26.03 -15.58
C ALA A 22 2.54 27.10 -16.42
N VAL A 23 2.31 28.26 -15.85
CA VAL A 23 1.81 29.45 -16.55
C VAL A 23 2.92 30.48 -16.53
N LEU A 24 3.37 30.86 -17.70
CA LEU A 24 4.46 31.80 -17.90
C LEU A 24 3.89 33.06 -18.51
N THR A 25 4.22 34.20 -17.95
CA THR A 25 3.80 35.49 -18.46
C THR A 25 5.01 36.42 -18.53
N SER A 26 5.14 37.17 -19.61
CA SER A 26 6.08 38.25 -19.75
C SER A 26 5.30 39.55 -19.99
N THR A 27 5.71 40.60 -19.33
CA THR A 27 5.17 41.95 -19.55
C THR A 27 6.02 42.72 -20.57
N ASP A 28 7.17 42.19 -20.94
CA ASP A 28 8.07 42.78 -21.93
C ASP A 28 7.95 42.05 -23.26
N PRO A 29 7.38 42.68 -24.34
CA PRO A 29 7.22 42.02 -25.62
C PRO A 29 8.54 41.73 -26.36
N ALA A 30 9.64 42.33 -25.89
CA ALA A 30 10.98 42.11 -26.47
C ALA A 30 11.72 40.89 -25.86
N GLN A 31 11.16 40.28 -24.80
CA GLN A 31 11.78 39.15 -24.10
C GLN A 31 11.00 37.86 -24.29
N ASN A 32 11.76 36.82 -24.59
CA ASN A 32 11.25 35.46 -24.57
C ASN A 32 11.56 34.79 -23.23
N ILE A 33 10.61 33.99 -22.75
CA ILE A 33 10.79 33.14 -21.59
C ILE A 33 11.38 31.83 -22.07
N HIS A 34 12.58 31.51 -21.60
CA HIS A 34 13.24 30.22 -21.86
C HIS A 34 13.27 29.38 -20.58
N ILE A 35 12.72 28.17 -20.63
CA ILE A 35 12.83 27.19 -19.56
C ILE A 35 13.81 26.12 -20.00
N SER A 36 14.94 26.01 -19.33
CA SER A 36 15.93 24.97 -19.57
C SER A 36 15.57 23.65 -18.90
N GLU A 37 14.87 23.71 -17.75
CA GLU A 37 14.47 22.55 -16.99
C GLU A 37 13.18 22.84 -16.22
N LEU A 38 12.26 21.89 -16.22
CA LEU A 38 11.05 21.93 -15.40
C LEU A 38 10.85 20.54 -14.79
N GLY A 39 10.97 20.43 -13.49
CA GLY A 39 10.87 19.16 -12.78
C GLY A 39 10.13 19.27 -11.47
N TYR A 40 9.87 18.12 -10.87
CA TYR A 40 9.35 18.01 -9.51
C TYR A 40 10.01 16.81 -8.81
N THR A 41 10.10 16.87 -7.50
CA THR A 41 10.49 15.74 -6.65
C THR A 41 9.28 15.28 -5.88
N ALA A 42 8.97 13.99 -5.97
CA ALA A 42 7.87 13.38 -5.24
C ALA A 42 8.38 12.23 -4.37
N THR A 43 7.99 12.23 -3.10
CA THR A 43 8.24 11.14 -2.17
C THR A 43 6.91 10.47 -1.84
N PHE A 44 6.82 9.16 -2.08
CA PHE A 44 5.62 8.39 -1.79
C PHE A 44 5.70 7.82 -0.37
N GLN A 45 4.63 8.03 0.40
CA GLN A 45 4.50 7.44 1.73
C GLN A 45 3.77 6.08 1.63
N ARG A 46 4.25 5.12 2.42
CA ARG A 46 3.53 3.88 2.63
C ARG A 46 2.35 4.12 3.57
N ARG A 47 1.25 3.43 3.31
CA ARG A 47 0.15 3.31 4.27
C ARG A 47 0.22 1.99 5.02
N THR A 48 -0.33 1.99 6.21
CA THR A 48 -0.53 0.78 6.99
C THR A 48 -2.03 0.50 7.10
N GLU A 49 -2.40 -0.76 6.98
CA GLU A 49 -3.72 -1.28 7.30
C GLU A 49 -3.56 -2.43 8.30
N GLN A 50 -4.37 -2.44 9.32
CA GLN A 50 -4.28 -3.44 10.38
C GLN A 50 -5.66 -3.86 10.86
N SER A 51 -5.75 -5.06 11.43
CA SER A 51 -6.98 -5.49 12.07
C SER A 51 -7.28 -4.65 13.30
N ALA A 52 -8.55 -4.24 13.45
CA ALA A 52 -8.99 -3.51 14.64
C ALA A 52 -9.14 -4.42 15.87
N THR A 53 -9.44 -5.69 15.63
CA THR A 53 -9.64 -6.74 16.64
C THR A 53 -8.99 -8.03 16.19
N ALA A 54 -8.83 -8.97 17.12
CA ALA A 54 -8.35 -10.29 16.81
C ALA A 54 -9.34 -11.03 15.87
N ILE A 55 -8.79 -11.75 14.91
CA ILE A 55 -9.51 -12.48 13.87
C ILE A 55 -9.32 -13.97 14.12
N ALA A 56 -10.41 -14.73 14.20
CA ALA A 56 -10.32 -16.18 14.26
C ALA A 56 -9.96 -16.73 12.87
N SER A 57 -8.90 -17.56 12.81
CA SER A 57 -8.46 -18.17 11.54
C SER A 57 -9.43 -19.25 11.05
N GLY A 58 -10.14 -19.90 11.96
CA GLY A 58 -10.86 -21.14 11.67
C GLY A 58 -9.91 -22.33 11.46
N SER A 59 -10.47 -23.47 11.12
CA SER A 59 -9.72 -24.71 10.87
C SER A 59 -9.38 -24.88 9.39
N GLY A 60 -8.95 -23.82 8.73
CA GLY A 60 -8.63 -23.84 7.29
C GLY A 60 -7.91 -22.56 6.86
N VAL A 61 -7.90 -22.32 5.56
CA VAL A 61 -7.35 -21.09 4.98
C VAL A 61 -8.30 -19.93 5.26
N LYS A 62 -7.80 -18.90 5.92
CA LYS A 62 -8.52 -17.65 6.16
C LYS A 62 -8.11 -16.61 5.13
N ASN A 63 -9.08 -16.10 4.38
CA ASN A 63 -8.88 -15.00 3.44
C ASN A 63 -9.15 -13.66 4.15
N ILE A 64 -8.24 -12.73 3.98
CA ILE A 64 -8.33 -11.36 4.49
C ILE A 64 -8.42 -10.41 3.30
N THR A 65 -9.42 -9.55 3.32
CA THR A 65 -9.62 -8.50 2.32
C THR A 65 -9.28 -7.14 2.94
N PHE A 66 -8.50 -6.35 2.24
CA PHE A 66 -8.17 -4.98 2.66
C PHE A 66 -9.36 -4.04 2.45
N SER A 67 -9.50 -3.05 3.32
CA SER A 67 -10.53 -2.01 3.21
C SER A 67 -10.40 -1.19 1.92
N SER A 68 -9.17 -1.02 1.44
CA SER A 68 -8.84 -0.34 0.19
C SER A 68 -7.67 -1.05 -0.48
N PRO A 69 -7.67 -1.23 -1.82
CA PRO A 69 -6.56 -1.88 -2.49
C PRO A 69 -5.25 -1.13 -2.31
N PHE A 70 -4.16 -1.89 -2.11
CA PHE A 70 -2.80 -1.36 -2.21
C PHE A 70 -2.42 -1.13 -3.69
N PHE A 71 -1.49 -0.22 -3.92
CA PHE A 71 -0.91 -0.03 -5.24
C PHE A 71 0.16 -1.10 -5.47
N THR A 72 -0.07 -1.94 -6.47
CA THR A 72 0.85 -3.02 -6.87
C THR A 72 1.28 -2.91 -8.33
N GLY A 73 0.96 -1.76 -8.97
CA GLY A 73 1.35 -1.51 -10.37
C GLY A 73 2.87 -1.52 -10.53
N THR A 74 3.32 -1.99 -11.68
CA THR A 74 4.72 -1.91 -12.07
C THR A 74 5.10 -0.46 -12.32
N SER A 75 6.00 0.07 -11.54
CA SER A 75 6.71 1.30 -11.84
C SER A 75 8.13 0.93 -12.27
N ALA A 76 8.62 1.54 -13.33
CA ALA A 76 10.02 1.41 -13.74
C ALA A 76 11.00 1.80 -12.61
N LEU A 77 10.54 2.59 -11.65
CA LEU A 77 11.31 3.04 -10.50
C LEU A 77 11.35 2.05 -9.33
N LEU A 78 10.39 1.11 -9.26
CA LEU A 78 10.24 0.23 -8.10
C LEU A 78 10.58 -1.24 -8.39
N GLY A 79 10.84 -1.59 -9.64
CA GLY A 79 11.14 -2.95 -10.06
C GLY A 79 9.93 -3.89 -10.07
N ALA A 80 10.02 -4.96 -10.81
CA ALA A 80 9.00 -6.01 -10.83
C ALA A 80 8.92 -6.69 -9.46
N ASN A 81 7.73 -6.91 -8.94
CA ASN A 81 7.43 -7.59 -7.66
C ASN A 81 7.74 -6.82 -6.35
N SER A 82 8.18 -5.57 -6.41
CA SER A 82 8.51 -4.82 -5.18
C SER A 82 7.33 -4.09 -4.55
N ASN A 83 6.14 -4.15 -5.15
CA ASN A 83 4.99 -3.33 -4.76
C ASN A 83 3.91 -4.10 -3.98
N LEU A 84 4.06 -5.39 -3.76
CA LEU A 84 3.15 -6.12 -2.90
C LEU A 84 3.24 -5.60 -1.47
N PRO A 85 2.11 -5.52 -0.74
CA PRO A 85 2.15 -5.14 0.66
C PRO A 85 2.93 -6.17 1.47
N SER A 86 3.72 -5.68 2.42
CA SER A 86 4.38 -6.53 3.42
C SER A 86 3.35 -6.89 4.49
N ILE A 87 3.22 -8.18 4.81
CA ILE A 87 2.25 -8.69 5.76
C ILE A 87 2.96 -9.15 7.02
N GLY A 88 2.56 -8.59 8.16
CA GLY A 88 2.91 -9.08 9.49
C GLY A 88 1.71 -9.76 10.14
N ILE A 89 1.93 -10.91 10.76
CA ILE A 89 0.93 -11.66 11.52
C ILE A 89 1.41 -11.77 12.96
N THR A 90 0.52 -11.47 13.89
CA THR A 90 0.73 -11.65 15.32
C THR A 90 -0.36 -12.55 15.85
N ALA A 91 -0.02 -13.77 16.26
CA ALA A 91 -0.96 -14.63 16.97
C ALA A 91 -1.29 -14.02 18.34
N THR A 92 -2.58 -13.99 18.68
CA THR A 92 -3.06 -13.45 19.96
C THR A 92 -3.42 -14.56 20.94
N ASP A 93 -3.52 -15.80 20.47
CA ASP A 93 -3.66 -16.99 21.31
C ASP A 93 -2.29 -17.58 21.68
N ASN A 94 -2.28 -18.44 22.68
CA ASN A 94 -1.11 -19.23 23.00
C ASN A 94 -0.77 -20.16 21.84
N ILE A 95 0.40 -20.00 21.27
CA ILE A 95 0.96 -20.90 20.28
C ILE A 95 1.63 -22.05 21.00
N THR A 96 1.31 -23.28 20.62
CA THR A 96 1.96 -24.50 21.13
C THR A 96 3.27 -24.73 20.37
N SER A 97 4.21 -25.41 21.00
CA SER A 97 5.47 -25.76 20.33
C SER A 97 5.22 -26.54 19.04
N GLY A 98 5.78 -26.04 17.92
CA GLY A 98 5.61 -26.62 16.60
C GLY A 98 4.42 -26.06 15.80
N ASP A 99 3.57 -25.21 16.39
CA ASP A 99 2.56 -24.49 15.62
C ASP A 99 3.25 -23.47 14.71
N TYR A 100 2.70 -23.29 13.50
CA TYR A 100 3.18 -22.33 12.54
C TYR A 100 2.05 -21.80 11.67
N PHE A 101 2.32 -20.73 10.94
CA PHE A 101 1.38 -20.22 9.95
C PHE A 101 2.06 -19.99 8.59
N GLN A 102 1.27 -20.03 7.55
CA GLN A 102 1.66 -19.73 6.18
C GLN A 102 0.85 -18.55 5.69
N VAL A 103 1.51 -17.54 5.12
CA VAL A 103 0.87 -16.43 4.41
C VAL A 103 1.02 -16.69 2.91
N THR A 104 -0.10 -16.70 2.19
CA THR A 104 -0.15 -16.96 0.75
C THR A 104 -1.07 -15.98 0.05
N ASN A 105 -1.09 -16.01 -1.28
CA ASN A 105 -2.00 -15.21 -2.12
C ASN A 105 -1.96 -13.70 -1.82
N ILE A 106 -0.78 -13.17 -1.50
CA ILE A 106 -0.63 -11.74 -1.25
C ILE A 106 -0.89 -11.00 -2.55
N SER A 107 -1.81 -10.04 -2.49
CA SER A 107 -2.27 -9.25 -3.63
C SER A 107 -2.52 -7.79 -3.24
N SER A 108 -2.97 -6.98 -4.18
CA SER A 108 -3.41 -5.60 -3.90
C SER A 108 -4.65 -5.54 -3.01
N THR A 109 -5.49 -6.58 -3.01
CA THR A 109 -6.80 -6.57 -2.36
C THR A 109 -6.85 -7.41 -1.09
N GLY A 110 -5.82 -8.20 -0.78
CA GLY A 110 -5.83 -9.08 0.39
C GLY A 110 -4.73 -10.12 0.38
N PHE A 111 -4.83 -11.05 1.30
CA PHE A 111 -3.94 -12.20 1.45
C PHE A 111 -4.69 -13.37 2.11
N SER A 112 -4.05 -14.53 2.13
CA SER A 112 -4.55 -15.71 2.84
C SER A 112 -3.59 -16.09 3.96
N VAL A 113 -4.12 -16.55 5.08
CA VAL A 113 -3.33 -17.11 6.18
C VAL A 113 -3.88 -18.46 6.60
N HIS A 114 -3.01 -19.38 6.95
CA HIS A 114 -3.37 -20.73 7.39
C HIS A 114 -2.48 -21.14 8.57
N PHE A 115 -3.10 -21.44 9.70
CA PHE A 115 -2.42 -21.94 10.88
C PHE A 115 -2.42 -23.47 10.92
N LYS A 116 -1.30 -24.05 11.27
CA LYS A 116 -1.08 -25.49 11.33
C LYS A 116 -0.29 -25.87 12.58
N ASP A 117 -0.52 -27.09 13.05
CA ASP A 117 0.27 -27.67 14.12
C ASP A 117 1.53 -28.40 13.58
N SER A 118 2.29 -29.00 14.48
CA SER A 118 3.50 -29.78 14.17
C SER A 118 3.25 -30.99 13.28
N SER A 119 2.00 -31.45 13.17
CA SER A 119 1.58 -32.57 12.32
C SER A 119 1.04 -32.09 10.96
N ASN A 120 1.14 -30.82 10.64
CA ASN A 120 0.51 -30.17 9.47
C ASN A 120 -1.03 -30.15 9.50
N ALA A 121 -1.66 -30.51 10.60
CA ALA A 121 -3.10 -30.38 10.71
C ALA A 121 -3.50 -28.92 10.90
N SER A 122 -4.62 -28.56 10.28
CA SER A 122 -5.18 -27.20 10.39
C SER A 122 -5.68 -26.94 11.80
N ILE A 123 -5.29 -25.82 12.38
CA ILE A 123 -5.70 -25.40 13.72
C ILE A 123 -6.32 -24.00 13.69
N ASN A 124 -7.25 -23.75 14.61
CA ASN A 124 -7.81 -22.42 14.80
C ASN A 124 -6.93 -21.64 15.77
N ARG A 125 -6.55 -20.43 15.37
CA ARG A 125 -5.86 -19.44 16.21
C ARG A 125 -6.44 -18.06 15.97
N ASN A 126 -6.47 -17.24 17.01
CA ASN A 126 -6.76 -15.83 16.86
C ASN A 126 -5.48 -15.07 16.52
N PHE A 127 -5.60 -14.11 15.63
CA PHE A 127 -4.46 -13.32 15.18
C PHE A 127 -4.85 -11.89 14.83
N ASN A 128 -3.87 -11.01 14.87
CA ASN A 128 -3.91 -9.69 14.27
C ASN A 128 -3.00 -9.65 13.06
N PHE A 129 -3.31 -8.76 12.12
CA PHE A 129 -2.41 -8.49 10.99
C PHE A 129 -2.06 -7.01 10.87
N SER A 130 -0.92 -6.76 10.26
CA SER A 130 -0.49 -5.45 9.77
C SER A 130 -0.02 -5.60 8.34
N ALA A 131 -0.57 -4.82 7.44
CA ALA A 131 -0.18 -4.76 6.05
C ALA A 131 0.40 -3.38 5.74
N VAL A 132 1.60 -3.32 5.18
CA VAL A 132 2.30 -2.08 4.85
C VAL A 132 2.63 -2.05 3.36
N GLY A 133 2.17 -1.02 2.68
CA GLY A 133 2.37 -0.89 1.23
C GLY A 133 2.05 0.51 0.73
N PHE A 134 2.07 0.68 -0.59
CA PHE A 134 1.73 1.94 -1.22
C PHE A 134 0.24 1.99 -1.58
N GLY A 135 -0.29 3.19 -1.75
CA GLY A 135 -1.65 3.42 -2.19
C GLY A 135 -2.39 4.42 -1.31
N LYS A 136 -3.55 4.83 -1.78
CA LYS A 136 -4.43 5.74 -1.04
C LYS A 136 -5.21 4.92 0.00
N GLY A 137 -5.11 5.32 1.27
CA GLY A 137 -6.05 4.85 2.31
C GLY A 137 -7.47 5.36 2.06
N VAL A 138 -8.43 4.78 2.75
CA VAL A 138 -9.84 5.25 2.76
C VAL A 138 -9.94 6.54 3.55
#